data_cae76105ba8755727cfe92803ba36998
#
_entry.id   cae76105ba8755727cfe92803ba36998
#
_cell.length_a   1.000
_cell.length_b   1.000
_cell.length_c   1.000
_cell.angle_alpha   90.00
_cell.angle_beta   90.00
_cell.angle_gamma   90.00
#
_symmetry.space_group_name_H-M   'P 1'
#
loop_
_entity.id
_entity.type
_entity.pdbx_description
1 polymer ?
#
loop_
_entity_poly.entity_id
_entity_poly.type
_entity_poly.pdbx_seq_one_letter_code
_entity_poly.pdbx_strand_id
1 'polypeptide(L)'
;MKRLLCTIMTFAALLPTALTRAEELKVDTPMVAAVLMDVGSDTILYSSFGDAPFDVAGLVKLPAILTLAEAFDEGVIAAASEMRVSARAAKISGPTAFLSDGETICAGELMKAAVMISAGDAIVTLGENAFGSESVFVDNINATLRLAGVERTMTDACGTGMQFSAQELAKLGKRALASGTYQKYCLLYRDFLKHSDGRETELVNANRMIRSYTGCKGLVTGSAGTSTYCGVFAAERSGTAFIAVVIGADTANARFEAAETMLNFGFANFVSKRCLKAGEVVVPELSVQDGTEKTVQLIAREEVRLLLPKSAERDLRQTLETPDRLIAPIDDSVALGRIVYQDAEGTVLAEIPLYADRSVEAFGWRDVFSAIAAAFLAGG
;
A
#
# COMPACT_ATOMS: atom_id res chain seq x y z
N MET A 1 -36.15 -13.18 26.54
CA MET A 1 -35.79 -12.44 25.32
C MET A 1 -35.14 -11.11 25.71
N LYS A 2 -33.84 -11.05 25.85
CA LYS A 2 -33.10 -9.81 26.05
C LYS A 2 -32.20 -9.68 24.82
N ARG A 3 -32.49 -8.71 23.95
CA ARG A 3 -31.67 -8.38 22.79
C ARG A 3 -30.39 -7.67 23.28
N LEU A 4 -29.26 -8.32 23.13
CA LEU A 4 -27.95 -7.70 23.31
C LEU A 4 -27.72 -6.79 22.09
N LEU A 5 -27.71 -5.48 22.30
CA LEU A 5 -27.29 -4.51 21.30
C LEU A 5 -25.77 -4.63 21.18
N CYS A 6 -25.30 -5.16 20.06
CA CYS A 6 -23.89 -5.12 19.69
C CYS A 6 -23.59 -3.70 19.18
N THR A 7 -23.00 -2.87 20.02
CA THR A 7 -22.54 -1.53 19.65
C THR A 7 -21.23 -1.71 18.88
N ILE A 8 -21.29 -1.55 17.57
CA ILE A 8 -20.08 -1.44 16.73
C ILE A 8 -19.41 -0.12 17.11
N MET A 9 -18.34 -0.20 17.91
CA MET A 9 -17.44 0.93 18.14
C MET A 9 -16.59 1.13 16.87
N THR A 10 -16.99 2.10 16.07
CA THR A 10 -16.14 2.66 15.03
C THR A 10 -14.94 3.33 15.70
N PHE A 11 -13.76 2.74 15.61
CA PHE A 11 -12.52 3.33 16.10
C PHE A 11 -12.18 4.52 15.20
N ALA A 12 -12.52 5.72 15.62
CA ALA A 12 -11.94 6.95 15.11
C ALA A 12 -10.50 7.00 15.63
N ALA A 13 -9.53 6.87 14.74
CA ALA A 13 -8.12 7.13 15.05
C ALA A 13 -8.00 8.58 15.52
N LEU A 14 -7.86 8.77 16.82
CA LEU A 14 -7.44 10.04 17.40
C LEU A 14 -6.01 10.28 16.92
N LEU A 15 -5.84 11.21 16.00
CA LEU A 15 -4.53 11.74 15.63
C LEU A 15 -3.88 12.30 16.90
N PRO A 16 -2.74 11.79 17.34
CA PRO A 16 -2.05 12.35 18.49
C PRO A 16 -1.55 13.74 18.13
N THR A 17 -1.98 14.74 18.90
CA THR A 17 -1.52 16.13 18.82
C THR A 17 -0.06 16.33 19.29
N ALA A 18 0.70 15.25 19.48
CA ALA A 18 2.05 15.25 20.04
C ALA A 18 3.18 15.39 19.00
N LEU A 19 2.89 15.72 17.74
CA LEU A 19 3.92 16.03 16.73
C LEU A 19 4.56 17.43 16.92
N THR A 20 4.43 18.04 18.06
CA THR A 20 4.75 19.46 18.33
C THR A 20 6.21 19.74 18.64
N ARG A 21 7.18 19.19 17.89
CA ARG A 21 8.55 19.75 17.90
C ARG A 21 9.42 19.40 16.67
N ALA A 22 8.82 18.90 15.59
CA ALA A 22 9.55 18.91 14.33
C ALA A 22 9.49 20.34 13.75
N GLU A 23 10.61 20.83 13.24
CA GLU A 23 10.65 22.06 12.48
C GLU A 23 9.59 21.99 11.36
N GLU A 24 8.76 23.03 11.23
CA GLU A 24 7.68 23.02 10.23
C GLU A 24 8.28 22.91 8.82
N LEU A 25 7.93 21.89 8.06
CA LEU A 25 8.42 21.72 6.71
C LEU A 25 7.92 22.85 5.82
N LYS A 26 8.86 23.62 5.25
CA LYS A 26 8.58 24.60 4.20
C LYS A 26 9.06 24.07 2.86
N VAL A 27 8.15 24.00 1.91
CA VAL A 27 8.45 23.67 0.52
C VAL A 27 8.20 24.91 -0.30
N ASP A 28 9.26 25.66 -0.61
CA ASP A 28 9.17 26.95 -1.32
C ASP A 28 9.01 26.77 -2.84
N THR A 29 9.07 25.54 -3.33
CA THR A 29 8.93 25.21 -4.75
C THR A 29 7.47 25.39 -5.18
N PRO A 30 7.17 26.18 -6.25
CA PRO A 30 5.82 26.36 -6.76
C PRO A 30 5.20 25.03 -7.22
N MET A 31 4.04 24.70 -6.66
CA MET A 31 3.24 23.52 -6.98
C MET A 31 1.79 23.70 -6.55
N VAL A 32 0.89 22.93 -7.12
CA VAL A 32 -0.55 23.01 -6.82
C VAL A 32 -0.90 22.26 -5.54
N ALA A 33 -0.38 21.03 -5.39
CA ALA A 33 -0.60 20.22 -4.19
C ALA A 33 0.60 19.30 -3.92
N ALA A 34 0.78 18.96 -2.64
CA ALA A 34 1.81 18.01 -2.24
C ALA A 34 1.46 17.28 -0.95
N VAL A 35 2.03 16.07 -0.79
CA VAL A 35 1.92 15.25 0.41
C VAL A 35 3.25 14.55 0.67
N LEU A 36 3.66 14.48 1.94
CA LEU A 36 4.67 13.55 2.44
C LEU A 36 4.01 12.56 3.40
N MET A 37 4.11 11.27 3.12
CA MET A 37 3.50 10.19 3.91
C MET A 37 4.56 9.17 4.33
N ASP A 38 4.51 8.72 5.59
CA ASP A 38 5.22 7.52 6.05
C ASP A 38 4.50 6.27 5.56
N VAL A 39 5.23 5.36 4.91
CA VAL A 39 4.66 4.13 4.34
C VAL A 39 4.25 3.14 5.44
N GLY A 40 4.98 3.13 6.56
CA GLY A 40 4.79 2.16 7.63
C GLY A 40 3.53 2.41 8.46
N SER A 41 3.22 3.67 8.74
CA SER A 41 2.11 4.06 9.62
C SER A 41 0.97 4.81 8.89
N ASP A 42 1.11 5.08 7.60
CA ASP A 42 0.21 5.93 6.81
C ASP A 42 0.10 7.39 7.31
N THR A 43 1.01 7.79 8.21
CA THR A 43 1.01 9.14 8.79
C THR A 43 1.39 10.17 7.73
N ILE A 44 0.57 11.21 7.59
CA ILE A 44 0.86 12.37 6.73
C ILE A 44 1.71 13.36 7.55
N LEU A 45 2.95 13.57 7.11
CA LEU A 45 3.90 14.51 7.73
C LEU A 45 3.81 15.93 7.16
N TYR A 46 3.38 16.03 5.92
CA TYR A 46 3.19 17.31 5.24
C TYR A 46 2.02 17.18 4.27
N SER A 47 1.18 18.22 4.21
CA SER A 47 0.06 18.29 3.28
C SER A 47 -0.18 19.75 2.87
N SER A 48 -0.11 20.00 1.58
CA SER A 48 -0.54 21.25 0.94
C SER A 48 -1.60 20.90 -0.08
N PHE A 49 -2.86 21.27 0.16
CA PHE A 49 -4.02 20.89 -0.67
C PHE A 49 -4.08 19.39 -0.99
N GLY A 50 -3.58 18.55 -0.05
CA GLY A 50 -3.32 17.14 -0.29
C GLY A 50 -4.57 16.27 -0.50
N ASP A 51 -5.73 16.69 -0.02
CA ASP A 51 -7.04 16.03 -0.12
C ASP A 51 -7.87 16.50 -1.33
N ALA A 52 -7.54 17.68 -1.91
CA ALA A 52 -8.25 18.19 -3.06
C ALA A 52 -7.86 17.47 -4.37
N PRO A 53 -8.81 17.15 -5.24
CA PRO A 53 -8.54 16.52 -6.53
C PRO A 53 -8.06 17.54 -7.57
N PHE A 54 -7.04 17.15 -8.33
CA PHE A 54 -6.46 17.94 -9.41
C PHE A 54 -6.22 17.09 -10.66
N ASP A 55 -5.97 17.74 -11.78
CA ASP A 55 -5.38 17.09 -12.95
C ASP A 55 -3.95 16.65 -12.61
N VAL A 56 -3.72 15.36 -12.72
CA VAL A 56 -2.44 14.73 -12.35
C VAL A 56 -1.65 14.23 -13.56
N ALA A 57 -1.99 14.73 -14.74
CA ALA A 57 -1.34 14.37 -15.99
C ALA A 57 -1.28 12.84 -16.19
N GLY A 58 -0.13 12.30 -16.61
CA GLY A 58 0.06 10.87 -16.85
C GLY A 58 -0.12 9.95 -15.63
N LEU A 59 -0.18 10.50 -14.41
CA LEU A 59 -0.38 9.70 -13.19
C LEU A 59 -1.78 9.07 -13.11
N VAL A 60 -2.75 9.55 -13.90
CA VAL A 60 -4.10 8.94 -14.02
C VAL A 60 -4.05 7.46 -14.42
N LYS A 61 -2.94 7.00 -15.01
CA LYS A 61 -2.75 5.61 -15.42
C LYS A 61 -2.22 4.70 -14.30
N LEU A 62 -1.79 5.27 -13.17
CA LEU A 62 -1.22 4.50 -12.06
C LEU A 62 -2.15 3.39 -11.56
N PRO A 63 -3.47 3.59 -11.38
CA PRO A 63 -4.36 2.51 -10.97
C PRO A 63 -4.37 1.32 -11.94
N ALA A 64 -4.40 1.59 -13.25
CA ALA A 64 -4.38 0.55 -14.28
C ALA A 64 -3.07 -0.24 -14.28
N ILE A 65 -1.92 0.48 -14.20
CA ILE A 65 -0.59 -0.15 -14.12
C ILE A 65 -0.48 -1.00 -12.86
N LEU A 66 -1.03 -0.53 -11.74
CA LEU A 66 -1.02 -1.25 -10.47
C LEU A 66 -1.87 -2.53 -10.54
N THR A 67 -3.08 -2.46 -11.10
CA THR A 67 -3.94 -3.64 -11.32
C THR A 67 -3.23 -4.71 -12.16
N LEU A 68 -2.53 -4.30 -13.21
CA LEU A 68 -1.73 -5.21 -14.03
C LEU A 68 -0.56 -5.78 -13.24
N ALA A 69 0.17 -4.97 -12.48
CA ALA A 69 1.30 -5.43 -11.67
C ALA A 69 0.86 -6.47 -10.63
N GLU A 70 -0.26 -6.25 -9.96
CA GLU A 70 -0.86 -7.19 -9.02
C GLU A 70 -1.27 -8.50 -9.72
N ALA A 71 -1.86 -8.43 -10.91
CA ALA A 71 -2.19 -9.61 -11.71
C ALA A 71 -0.96 -10.44 -12.12
N PHE A 72 0.20 -9.80 -12.34
CA PHE A 72 1.47 -10.51 -12.52
C PHE A 72 1.95 -11.16 -11.22
N ASP A 73 1.90 -10.43 -10.09
CA ASP A 73 2.35 -10.93 -8.79
C ASP A 73 1.49 -12.12 -8.31
N GLU A 74 0.20 -12.12 -8.64
CA GLU A 74 -0.75 -13.21 -8.36
C GLU A 74 -0.66 -14.38 -9.36
N GLY A 75 0.15 -14.25 -10.42
CA GLY A 75 0.32 -15.27 -11.44
C GLY A 75 -0.83 -15.39 -12.45
N VAL A 76 -1.76 -14.43 -12.47
CA VAL A 76 -2.83 -14.32 -13.48
C VAL A 76 -2.24 -14.05 -14.86
N ILE A 77 -1.16 -13.25 -14.90
CA ILE A 77 -0.41 -12.94 -16.12
C ILE A 77 0.99 -13.52 -15.99
N ALA A 78 1.38 -14.40 -16.90
CA ALA A 78 2.76 -14.86 -17.00
C ALA A 78 3.58 -13.93 -17.92
N ALA A 79 4.79 -13.56 -17.51
CA ALA A 79 5.63 -12.61 -18.27
C ALA A 79 5.96 -13.09 -19.70
N ALA A 80 6.00 -14.40 -19.91
CA ALA A 80 6.27 -15.01 -21.23
C ALA A 80 5.03 -15.15 -22.11
N SER A 81 3.82 -14.83 -21.61
CA SER A 81 2.59 -14.92 -22.39
C SER A 81 2.62 -13.94 -23.55
N GLU A 82 2.24 -14.41 -24.72
CA GLU A 82 2.11 -13.58 -25.92
C GLU A 82 0.76 -12.84 -25.87
N MET A 83 0.82 -11.52 -26.07
CA MET A 83 -0.31 -10.61 -26.07
C MET A 83 -0.47 -9.99 -27.45
N ARG A 84 -1.69 -10.08 -28.01
CA ARG A 84 -1.99 -9.48 -29.31
C ARG A 84 -2.49 -8.06 -29.14
N VAL A 85 -1.88 -7.12 -29.87
CA VAL A 85 -2.25 -5.71 -29.90
C VAL A 85 -3.54 -5.54 -30.70
N SER A 86 -4.54 -4.90 -30.12
CA SER A 86 -5.79 -4.57 -30.80
C SER A 86 -5.68 -3.26 -31.60
N ALA A 87 -6.55 -3.09 -32.60
CA ALA A 87 -6.67 -1.84 -33.33
C ALA A 87 -6.99 -0.63 -32.43
N ARG A 88 -7.65 -0.86 -31.27
CA ARG A 88 -7.90 0.16 -30.26
C ARG A 88 -6.62 0.53 -29.52
N ALA A 89 -5.87 -0.46 -29.02
CA ALA A 89 -4.63 -0.23 -28.30
C ALA A 89 -3.61 0.51 -29.16
N ALA A 90 -3.45 0.15 -30.44
CA ALA A 90 -2.56 0.79 -31.39
C ALA A 90 -2.91 2.28 -31.71
N LYS A 91 -4.13 2.72 -31.36
CA LYS A 91 -4.60 4.10 -31.59
C LYS A 91 -4.58 4.96 -30.32
N ILE A 92 -4.10 4.45 -29.21
CA ILE A 92 -4.00 5.22 -27.96
C ILE A 92 -3.05 6.40 -28.17
N SER A 93 -3.47 7.57 -27.71
CA SER A 93 -2.68 8.80 -27.76
C SER A 93 -1.90 9.03 -26.46
N GLY A 94 -0.90 9.90 -26.50
CA GLY A 94 -0.02 10.22 -25.39
C GLY A 94 1.22 9.33 -25.35
N PRO A 95 1.79 9.05 -24.16
CA PRO A 95 2.91 8.11 -24.04
C PRO A 95 2.52 6.71 -24.51
N THR A 96 3.29 6.16 -25.47
CA THR A 96 3.06 4.87 -26.10
C THR A 96 4.39 4.15 -26.33
N ALA A 97 4.35 2.83 -26.48
CA ALA A 97 5.47 1.99 -26.90
C ALA A 97 5.50 1.80 -28.42
N PHE A 98 4.67 2.53 -29.19
CA PHE A 98 4.54 2.47 -30.66
C PHE A 98 4.13 1.07 -31.15
N LEU A 99 3.17 0.45 -30.47
CA LEU A 99 2.65 -0.86 -30.85
C LEU A 99 1.81 -0.77 -32.14
N SER A 100 1.91 -1.79 -32.97
CA SER A 100 1.16 -1.90 -34.22
C SER A 100 -0.05 -2.82 -34.06
N ASP A 101 -1.15 -2.52 -34.77
CA ASP A 101 -2.34 -3.40 -34.79
C ASP A 101 -1.99 -4.81 -35.27
N GLY A 102 -2.45 -5.81 -34.53
CA GLY A 102 -2.18 -7.21 -34.78
C GLY A 102 -0.81 -7.72 -34.38
N GLU A 103 0.10 -6.84 -33.90
CA GLU A 103 1.41 -7.23 -33.39
C GLU A 103 1.26 -8.12 -32.15
N THR A 104 2.21 -9.06 -31.98
CA THR A 104 2.27 -9.94 -30.81
C THR A 104 3.53 -9.65 -30.01
N ILE A 105 3.38 -9.37 -28.72
CA ILE A 105 4.48 -9.03 -27.82
C ILE A 105 4.31 -9.76 -26.48
N CYS A 106 5.43 -10.15 -25.86
CA CYS A 106 5.42 -10.76 -24.53
C CYS A 106 4.85 -9.81 -23.46
N ALA A 107 4.03 -10.32 -22.58
CA ALA A 107 3.41 -9.55 -21.48
C ALA A 107 4.45 -8.81 -20.62
N GLY A 108 5.60 -9.42 -20.33
CA GLY A 108 6.68 -8.79 -19.57
C GLY A 108 7.26 -7.54 -20.24
N GLU A 109 7.36 -7.53 -21.58
CA GLU A 109 7.82 -6.37 -22.34
C GLU A 109 6.79 -5.24 -22.30
N LEU A 110 5.50 -5.57 -22.43
CA LEU A 110 4.40 -4.61 -22.30
C LEU A 110 4.34 -4.02 -20.88
N MET A 111 4.49 -4.86 -19.83
CA MET A 111 4.51 -4.39 -18.44
C MET A 111 5.69 -3.46 -18.17
N LYS A 112 6.86 -3.75 -18.73
CA LYS A 112 8.02 -2.87 -18.69
C LYS A 112 7.72 -1.49 -19.28
N ALA A 113 7.11 -1.43 -20.46
CA ALA A 113 6.71 -0.16 -21.10
C ALA A 113 5.62 0.57 -20.30
N ALA A 114 4.62 -0.14 -19.78
CA ALA A 114 3.57 0.42 -18.93
C ALA A 114 4.15 1.10 -17.68
N VAL A 115 5.10 0.46 -16.99
CA VAL A 115 5.68 1.01 -15.76
C VAL A 115 6.69 2.11 -16.04
N MET A 116 7.61 1.93 -16.99
CA MET A 116 8.71 2.87 -17.22
C MET A 116 8.25 4.21 -17.81
N ILE A 117 7.31 4.16 -18.77
CA ILE A 117 6.89 5.36 -19.53
C ILE A 117 5.38 5.59 -19.51
N SER A 118 4.61 4.82 -18.74
CA SER A 118 3.13 4.87 -18.71
C SER A 118 2.51 4.70 -20.10
N ALA A 119 3.05 3.77 -20.91
CA ALA A 119 2.62 3.50 -22.27
C ALA A 119 1.17 3.03 -22.32
N GLY A 120 0.26 3.86 -22.85
CA GLY A 120 -1.17 3.58 -22.86
C GLY A 120 -1.55 2.40 -23.76
N ASP A 121 -0.88 2.25 -24.91
CA ASP A 121 -1.04 1.11 -25.81
C ASP A 121 -0.67 -0.22 -25.14
N ALA A 122 0.41 -0.25 -24.37
CA ALA A 122 0.82 -1.42 -23.59
C ALA A 122 -0.17 -1.75 -22.47
N ILE A 123 -0.68 -0.73 -21.75
CA ILE A 123 -1.69 -0.89 -20.68
C ILE A 123 -2.97 -1.50 -21.24
N VAL A 124 -3.50 -0.95 -22.35
CA VAL A 124 -4.72 -1.45 -22.97
C VAL A 124 -4.53 -2.87 -23.51
N THR A 125 -3.39 -3.12 -24.19
CA THR A 125 -3.07 -4.47 -24.71
C THR A 125 -3.03 -5.51 -23.60
N LEU A 126 -2.34 -5.23 -22.48
CA LEU A 126 -2.29 -6.14 -21.34
C LEU A 126 -3.68 -6.36 -20.75
N GLY A 127 -4.43 -5.28 -20.53
CA GLY A 127 -5.77 -5.35 -19.93
C GLY A 127 -6.76 -6.15 -20.76
N GLU A 128 -6.83 -5.90 -22.09
CA GLU A 128 -7.72 -6.64 -22.99
C GLU A 128 -7.40 -8.14 -23.05
N ASN A 129 -6.11 -8.50 -23.10
CA ASN A 129 -5.72 -9.91 -23.18
C ASN A 129 -5.86 -10.64 -21.84
N ALA A 130 -5.53 -10.00 -20.72
CA ALA A 130 -5.56 -10.63 -19.41
C ALA A 130 -6.99 -10.78 -18.86
N PHE A 131 -7.86 -9.79 -19.12
CA PHE A 131 -9.22 -9.75 -18.57
C PHE A 131 -10.31 -9.99 -19.63
N GLY A 132 -9.94 -10.23 -20.88
CA GLY A 132 -10.84 -10.56 -21.99
C GLY A 132 -11.49 -9.33 -22.66
N SER A 133 -11.56 -8.19 -21.97
CA SER A 133 -12.03 -6.92 -22.54
C SER A 133 -11.57 -5.72 -21.69
N GLU A 134 -11.52 -4.54 -22.31
CA GLU A 134 -11.25 -3.29 -21.58
C GLU A 134 -12.29 -3.01 -20.48
N SER A 135 -13.57 -3.33 -20.71
CA SER A 135 -14.62 -3.13 -19.70
C SER A 135 -14.36 -3.94 -18.43
N VAL A 136 -14.05 -5.25 -18.57
CA VAL A 136 -13.71 -6.10 -17.42
C VAL A 136 -12.42 -5.64 -16.76
N PHE A 137 -11.44 -5.18 -17.53
CA PHE A 137 -10.23 -4.58 -16.97
C PHE A 137 -10.52 -3.32 -16.16
N VAL A 138 -11.40 -2.43 -16.62
CA VAL A 138 -11.84 -1.22 -15.90
C VAL A 138 -12.55 -1.60 -14.59
N ASP A 139 -13.35 -2.65 -14.56
CA ASP A 139 -13.97 -3.15 -13.32
C ASP A 139 -12.91 -3.60 -12.30
N ASN A 140 -11.85 -4.26 -12.76
CA ASN A 140 -10.71 -4.64 -11.91
C ASN A 140 -9.90 -3.42 -11.44
N ILE A 141 -9.68 -2.41 -12.29
CA ILE A 141 -9.05 -1.14 -11.87
C ILE A 141 -9.86 -0.50 -10.75
N ASN A 142 -11.19 -0.46 -10.88
CA ASN A 142 -12.08 0.08 -9.86
C ASN A 142 -12.07 -0.75 -8.56
N ALA A 143 -11.85 -2.06 -8.64
CA ALA A 143 -11.63 -2.89 -7.47
C ALA A 143 -10.30 -2.55 -6.78
N THR A 144 -9.20 -2.40 -7.53
CA THR A 144 -7.89 -1.96 -7.01
C THR A 144 -7.98 -0.59 -6.32
N LEU A 145 -8.72 0.38 -6.90
CA LEU A 145 -8.96 1.67 -6.27
C LEU A 145 -9.64 1.53 -4.92
N ARG A 146 -10.73 0.74 -4.83
CA ARG A 146 -11.43 0.50 -3.56
C ARG A 146 -10.52 -0.17 -2.52
N LEU A 147 -9.74 -1.16 -2.93
CA LEU A 147 -8.77 -1.83 -2.04
C LEU A 147 -7.66 -0.89 -1.55
N ALA A 148 -7.35 0.16 -2.31
CA ALA A 148 -6.44 1.23 -1.90
C ALA A 148 -7.11 2.29 -1.01
N GLY A 149 -8.40 2.19 -0.73
CA GLY A 149 -9.16 3.22 -0.01
C GLY A 149 -9.28 4.54 -0.81
N VAL A 150 -9.42 4.42 -2.14
CA VAL A 150 -9.58 5.55 -3.08
C VAL A 150 -10.99 5.47 -3.67
N GLU A 151 -11.82 6.45 -3.31
CA GLU A 151 -13.23 6.51 -3.73
C GLU A 151 -13.37 7.23 -5.08
N ARG A 152 -12.75 6.67 -6.12
CA ARG A 152 -12.81 7.13 -7.50
C ARG A 152 -13.29 6.00 -8.39
N THR A 153 -13.88 6.38 -9.54
CA THR A 153 -14.35 5.41 -10.53
C THR A 153 -13.80 5.80 -11.90
N MET A 154 -12.96 4.93 -12.46
CA MET A 154 -12.45 5.05 -13.82
C MET A 154 -13.47 4.49 -14.82
N THR A 155 -13.53 5.09 -16.00
CA THR A 155 -14.42 4.70 -17.10
C THR A 155 -13.67 4.10 -18.29
N ASP A 156 -12.34 4.28 -18.34
CA ASP A 156 -11.45 3.67 -19.33
C ASP A 156 -10.09 3.33 -18.70
N ALA A 157 -9.31 2.50 -19.36
CA ALA A 157 -8.03 2.01 -18.85
C ALA A 157 -6.93 3.10 -18.76
N CYS A 158 -7.09 4.21 -19.45
CA CYS A 158 -6.13 5.32 -19.46
C CYS A 158 -6.49 6.46 -18.49
N GLY A 159 -7.67 6.40 -17.83
CA GLY A 159 -8.12 7.39 -16.86
C GLY A 159 -8.46 8.74 -17.48
N THR A 160 -9.08 8.75 -18.66
CA THR A 160 -9.46 9.98 -19.35
C THR A 160 -10.36 10.86 -18.49
N GLY A 161 -9.98 12.12 -18.28
CA GLY A 161 -10.74 13.09 -17.48
C GLY A 161 -10.71 12.85 -15.97
N MET A 162 -9.92 11.89 -15.49
CA MET A 162 -9.80 11.60 -14.07
C MET A 162 -8.93 12.65 -13.34
N GLN A 163 -9.32 12.92 -12.11
CA GLN A 163 -8.57 13.73 -11.16
C GLN A 163 -8.30 12.90 -9.88
N PHE A 164 -7.14 13.12 -9.29
CA PHE A 164 -6.76 12.51 -8.02
C PHE A 164 -6.22 13.57 -7.05
N SER A 165 -6.37 13.31 -5.77
CA SER A 165 -5.68 14.08 -4.73
C SER A 165 -4.27 13.52 -4.50
N ALA A 166 -3.40 14.32 -3.87
CA ALA A 166 -2.06 13.87 -3.52
C ALA A 166 -2.09 12.72 -2.49
N GLN A 167 -3.07 12.73 -1.57
CA GLN A 167 -3.25 11.63 -0.62
C GLN A 167 -3.71 10.33 -1.30
N GLU A 168 -4.63 10.41 -2.27
CA GLU A 168 -5.04 9.24 -3.06
C GLU A 168 -3.85 8.63 -3.83
N LEU A 169 -3.03 9.49 -4.45
CA LEU A 169 -1.81 9.04 -5.13
C LEU A 169 -0.77 8.44 -4.18
N ALA A 170 -0.66 8.96 -2.94
CA ALA A 170 0.23 8.37 -1.93
C ALA A 170 -0.22 6.96 -1.53
N LYS A 171 -1.52 6.73 -1.36
CA LYS A 171 -2.09 5.39 -1.09
C LYS A 171 -1.81 4.41 -2.23
N LEU A 172 -2.01 4.84 -3.48
CA LEU A 172 -1.68 4.04 -4.66
C LEU A 172 -0.17 3.77 -4.75
N GLY A 173 0.66 4.77 -4.41
CA GLY A 173 2.10 4.63 -4.34
C GLY A 173 2.55 3.59 -3.30
N LYS A 174 1.89 3.52 -2.15
CA LYS A 174 2.14 2.49 -1.13
C LYS A 174 1.89 1.09 -1.67
N ARG A 175 0.79 0.88 -2.40
CA ARG A 175 0.52 -0.42 -3.04
C ARG A 175 1.55 -0.74 -4.13
N ALA A 176 1.96 0.25 -4.92
CA ALA A 176 3.00 0.07 -5.93
C ALA A 176 4.36 -0.34 -5.33
N LEU A 177 4.69 0.16 -4.13
CA LEU A 177 5.87 -0.28 -3.37
C LEU A 177 5.79 -1.74 -2.93
N ALA A 178 4.59 -2.25 -2.65
CA ALA A 178 4.38 -3.63 -2.23
C ALA A 178 4.40 -4.63 -3.41
N SER A 179 4.17 -4.18 -4.64
CA SER A 179 4.20 -5.04 -5.84
C SER A 179 5.63 -5.31 -6.30
N GLY A 180 6.01 -6.60 -6.30
CA GLY A 180 7.32 -7.04 -6.80
C GLY A 180 7.49 -6.74 -8.29
N THR A 181 6.46 -6.95 -9.09
CA THR A 181 6.45 -6.66 -10.53
C THR A 181 6.59 -5.16 -10.81
N TYR A 182 5.87 -4.32 -10.08
CA TYR A 182 5.99 -2.86 -10.24
C TYR A 182 7.43 -2.41 -9.91
N GLN A 183 7.97 -2.85 -8.77
CA GLN A 183 9.31 -2.49 -8.31
C GLN A 183 10.42 -2.96 -9.26
N LYS A 184 10.24 -4.11 -9.90
CA LYS A 184 11.17 -4.63 -10.90
C LYS A 184 11.41 -3.66 -12.05
N TYR A 185 10.35 -2.99 -12.54
CA TYR A 185 10.43 -2.16 -13.72
C TYR A 185 10.55 -0.66 -13.42
N CYS A 186 9.99 -0.15 -12.30
CA CYS A 186 10.04 1.29 -12.00
C CYS A 186 11.44 1.80 -11.66
N LEU A 187 12.37 0.90 -11.31
CA LEU A 187 13.77 1.24 -11.05
C LEU A 187 14.67 1.18 -12.30
N LEU A 188 14.16 0.72 -13.42
CA LEU A 188 14.89 0.77 -14.70
C LEU A 188 14.91 2.20 -15.22
N TYR A 189 16.10 2.71 -15.51
CA TYR A 189 16.25 4.04 -16.09
C TYR A 189 16.10 4.04 -17.61
N ARG A 190 16.72 3.06 -18.28
CA ARG A 190 16.74 2.92 -19.74
C ARG A 190 16.72 1.46 -20.11
N ASP A 191 15.86 1.08 -21.04
CA ASP A 191 15.76 -0.25 -21.62
C ASP A 191 15.12 -0.16 -23.00
N PHE A 192 14.99 -1.29 -23.70
CA PHE A 192 14.38 -1.37 -25.02
C PHE A 192 13.22 -2.38 -25.00
N LEU A 193 12.13 -2.00 -25.65
CA LEU A 193 11.05 -2.92 -25.99
C LEU A 193 11.35 -3.49 -27.39
N LYS A 194 11.37 -4.82 -27.49
CA LYS A 194 11.58 -5.52 -28.76
C LYS A 194 10.24 -5.85 -29.39
N HIS A 195 10.04 -5.38 -30.63
CA HIS A 195 8.87 -5.66 -31.42
C HIS A 195 9.00 -6.99 -32.19
N SER A 196 7.88 -7.61 -32.55
CA SER A 196 7.87 -8.87 -33.29
C SER A 196 8.42 -8.75 -34.72
N ASP A 197 8.43 -7.54 -35.29
CA ASP A 197 8.99 -7.24 -36.62
C ASP A 197 10.49 -6.87 -36.58
N GLY A 198 11.13 -6.95 -35.40
CA GLY A 198 12.54 -6.65 -35.19
C GLY A 198 12.86 -5.19 -34.90
N ARG A 199 11.86 -4.30 -34.86
CA ARG A 199 12.04 -2.92 -34.35
C ARG A 199 12.36 -2.96 -32.85
N GLU A 200 13.04 -1.91 -32.38
CA GLU A 200 13.24 -1.66 -30.95
C GLU A 200 12.74 -0.26 -30.61
N THR A 201 11.94 -0.15 -29.54
CA THR A 201 11.54 1.13 -28.95
C THR A 201 12.34 1.38 -27.69
N GLU A 202 13.06 2.48 -27.64
CA GLU A 202 13.79 2.89 -26.45
C GLU A 202 12.81 3.38 -25.38
N LEU A 203 12.93 2.83 -24.17
CA LEU A 203 12.16 3.22 -22.98
C LEU A 203 13.09 3.99 -22.04
N VAL A 204 12.77 5.25 -21.78
CA VAL A 204 13.54 6.11 -20.85
C VAL A 204 12.62 6.58 -19.73
N ASN A 205 12.91 6.14 -18.51
CA ASN A 205 12.17 6.55 -17.35
C ASN A 205 12.44 8.02 -17.00
N ALA A 206 11.41 8.84 -16.98
CA ALA A 206 11.53 10.26 -16.68
C ALA A 206 11.83 10.56 -15.20
N ASN A 207 11.72 9.56 -14.31
CA ASN A 207 12.09 9.70 -12.90
C ASN A 207 13.60 9.61 -12.71
N ARG A 208 14.29 10.76 -12.80
CA ARG A 208 15.74 10.81 -12.62
C ARG A 208 16.23 10.47 -11.20
N MET A 209 15.33 10.56 -10.18
CA MET A 209 15.68 10.26 -8.79
C MET A 209 16.11 8.82 -8.60
N ILE A 210 15.72 7.88 -9.47
CA ILE A 210 16.19 6.49 -9.42
C ILE A 210 17.72 6.38 -9.56
N ARG A 211 18.37 7.40 -10.11
CA ARG A 211 19.84 7.47 -10.28
C ARG A 211 20.52 8.45 -9.34
N SER A 212 19.82 9.48 -8.88
CA SER A 212 20.42 10.60 -8.15
C SER A 212 20.08 10.63 -6.65
N TYR A 213 18.97 10.00 -6.23
CA TYR A 213 18.51 10.08 -4.84
C TYR A 213 18.77 8.77 -4.09
N THR A 214 19.55 8.84 -3.01
CA THR A 214 19.89 7.66 -2.19
C THR A 214 18.67 7.01 -1.57
N GLY A 215 18.52 5.71 -1.81
CA GLY A 215 17.39 4.92 -1.31
C GLY A 215 16.12 5.05 -2.15
N CYS A 216 16.16 5.70 -3.32
CA CYS A 216 15.00 5.82 -4.20
C CYS A 216 14.39 4.46 -4.57
N LYS A 217 13.07 4.36 -4.48
CA LYS A 217 12.24 3.20 -4.83
C LYS A 217 11.33 3.47 -6.04
N GLY A 218 11.59 4.54 -6.79
CA GLY A 218 10.74 4.96 -7.91
C GLY A 218 9.80 6.07 -7.42
N LEU A 219 8.58 6.24 -7.85
CA LEU A 219 7.67 5.36 -8.58
C LEU A 219 7.40 5.87 -10.01
N VAL A 220 6.52 6.91 -10.15
CA VAL A 220 6.00 7.37 -11.43
C VAL A 220 6.04 8.89 -11.56
N THR A 221 6.23 9.38 -12.77
CA THR A 221 6.14 10.81 -13.11
C THR A 221 5.22 11.01 -14.30
N GLY A 222 4.55 12.17 -14.33
CA GLY A 222 3.70 12.57 -15.43
C GLY A 222 3.86 14.06 -15.73
N SER A 223 3.57 14.45 -16.97
CA SER A 223 3.50 15.85 -17.36
C SER A 223 2.38 16.07 -18.38
N ALA A 224 1.75 17.24 -18.32
CA ALA A 224 0.78 17.69 -19.28
C ALA A 224 1.15 19.11 -19.73
N GLY A 225 1.22 19.32 -21.05
CA GLY A 225 1.69 20.60 -21.59
C GLY A 225 3.12 20.95 -21.14
N THR A 226 3.36 22.24 -20.92
CA THR A 226 4.67 22.81 -20.59
C THR A 226 4.79 23.29 -19.15
N SER A 227 3.71 23.14 -18.33
CA SER A 227 3.63 23.77 -17.00
C SER A 227 2.94 22.91 -15.93
N THR A 228 2.66 21.64 -16.23
CA THR A 228 2.04 20.73 -15.25
C THR A 228 2.91 19.48 -15.09
N TYR A 229 3.74 19.50 -14.08
CA TYR A 229 4.63 18.38 -13.76
C TYR A 229 4.21 17.72 -12.44
N CYS A 230 3.91 16.43 -12.50
CA CYS A 230 3.46 15.65 -11.37
C CYS A 230 4.40 14.46 -11.11
N GLY A 231 4.40 13.95 -9.88
CA GLY A 231 5.15 12.74 -9.56
C GLY A 231 4.76 12.15 -8.23
N VAL A 232 4.89 10.83 -8.15
CA VAL A 232 4.86 10.04 -6.92
C VAL A 232 6.25 9.44 -6.75
N PHE A 233 6.93 9.81 -5.69
CA PHE A 233 8.30 9.44 -5.40
C PHE A 233 8.36 8.68 -4.09
N ALA A 234 9.09 7.60 -4.06
CA ALA A 234 9.30 6.83 -2.85
C ALA A 234 10.78 6.64 -2.58
N ALA A 235 11.16 6.63 -1.32
CA ALA A 235 12.50 6.28 -0.89
C ALA A 235 12.47 5.53 0.42
N GLU A 236 13.47 4.66 0.64
CA GLU A 236 13.64 3.89 1.86
C GLU A 236 15.08 3.99 2.36
N ARG A 237 15.24 4.23 3.66
CA ARG A 237 16.55 4.23 4.35
C ARG A 237 16.40 3.58 5.71
N SER A 238 17.22 2.57 6.00
CA SER A 238 17.24 1.88 7.30
C SER A 238 15.86 1.39 7.76
N GLY A 239 15.03 0.89 6.83
CA GLY A 239 13.69 0.37 7.13
C GLY A 239 12.61 1.43 7.33
N THR A 240 12.92 2.72 7.19
CA THR A 240 11.96 3.81 7.12
C THR A 240 11.72 4.18 5.67
N ALA A 241 10.47 4.20 5.24
CA ALA A 241 10.09 4.52 3.86
C ALA A 241 9.08 5.67 3.83
N PHE A 242 9.31 6.65 2.94
CA PHE A 242 8.43 7.76 2.70
C PHE A 242 7.98 7.83 1.25
N ILE A 243 6.76 8.33 1.06
CA ILE A 243 6.22 8.71 -0.25
C ILE A 243 6.01 10.21 -0.27
N ALA A 244 6.62 10.88 -1.26
CA ALA A 244 6.39 12.28 -1.59
C ALA A 244 5.60 12.36 -2.88
N VAL A 245 4.45 13.04 -2.83
CA VAL A 245 3.62 13.33 -4.00
C VAL A 245 3.69 14.80 -4.30
N VAL A 246 3.92 15.15 -5.56
CA VAL A 246 3.94 16.52 -6.08
C VAL A 246 2.98 16.60 -7.24
N ILE A 247 2.06 17.54 -7.22
CA ILE A 247 1.08 17.81 -8.28
C ILE A 247 1.24 19.25 -8.76
N GLY A 248 1.35 19.44 -10.08
CA GLY A 248 1.31 20.73 -10.71
C GLY A 248 2.52 21.62 -10.43
N ALA A 249 3.72 21.06 -10.40
CA ALA A 249 4.94 21.87 -10.38
C ALA A 249 5.15 22.56 -11.73
N ASP A 250 5.71 23.78 -11.72
CA ASP A 250 5.89 24.61 -12.91
C ASP A 250 6.94 24.09 -13.89
N THR A 251 7.90 23.32 -13.40
CA THR A 251 8.97 22.73 -14.21
C THR A 251 9.24 21.28 -13.80
N ALA A 252 9.86 20.52 -14.71
CA ALA A 252 10.31 19.19 -14.42
C ALA A 252 11.34 19.15 -13.27
N ASN A 253 12.19 20.17 -13.12
CA ASN A 253 13.14 20.27 -12.02
C ASN A 253 12.45 20.58 -10.69
N ALA A 254 11.54 21.54 -10.66
CA ALA A 254 10.76 21.93 -9.49
C ALA A 254 10.06 20.72 -8.84
N ARG A 255 9.48 19.83 -9.65
CA ARG A 255 8.87 18.57 -9.20
C ARG A 255 9.83 17.70 -8.37
N PHE A 256 11.09 17.55 -8.84
CA PHE A 256 12.10 16.76 -8.15
C PHE A 256 12.63 17.47 -6.89
N GLU A 257 12.87 18.78 -6.96
CA GLU A 257 13.32 19.59 -5.83
C GLU A 257 12.32 19.56 -4.67
N ALA A 258 11.01 19.69 -4.97
CA ALA A 258 9.96 19.57 -3.97
C ALA A 258 9.95 18.17 -3.32
N ALA A 259 10.06 17.11 -4.12
CA ALA A 259 10.08 15.75 -3.62
C ALA A 259 11.32 15.46 -2.77
N GLU A 260 12.50 15.90 -3.21
CA GLU A 260 13.76 15.75 -2.47
C GLU A 260 13.71 16.50 -1.13
N THR A 261 13.16 17.73 -1.11
CA THR A 261 12.98 18.53 0.11
C THR A 261 12.10 17.79 1.12
N MET A 262 10.94 17.27 0.67
CA MET A 262 10.03 16.52 1.53
C MET A 262 10.67 15.23 2.05
N LEU A 263 11.28 14.42 1.20
CA LEU A 263 11.91 13.16 1.59
C LEU A 263 13.08 13.40 2.55
N ASN A 264 13.91 14.41 2.29
CA ASN A 264 15.03 14.78 3.17
C ASN A 264 14.54 15.21 4.54
N PHE A 265 13.46 15.99 4.61
CA PHE A 265 12.83 16.35 5.89
C PHE A 265 12.36 15.09 6.64
N GLY A 266 11.65 14.19 5.99
CA GLY A 266 11.21 12.93 6.59
C GLY A 266 12.39 12.15 7.18
N PHE A 267 13.41 11.89 6.38
CA PHE A 267 14.60 11.15 6.83
C PHE A 267 15.47 11.88 7.83
N ALA A 268 15.48 13.21 7.86
CA ALA A 268 16.23 13.96 8.87
C ALA A 268 15.58 13.85 10.25
N ASN A 269 14.25 13.94 10.32
CA ASN A 269 13.52 14.14 11.56
C ASN A 269 12.85 12.89 12.13
N PHE A 270 12.52 11.89 11.29
CA PHE A 270 11.69 10.76 11.69
C PHE A 270 12.33 9.40 11.42
N VAL A 271 11.87 8.41 12.17
CA VAL A 271 12.17 6.99 12.00
C VAL A 271 10.88 6.17 12.14
N SER A 272 10.67 5.21 11.25
CA SER A 272 9.57 4.26 11.33
C SER A 272 10.04 2.99 12.05
N LYS A 273 9.67 2.86 13.32
CA LYS A 273 10.04 1.75 14.17
C LYS A 273 9.02 0.63 14.07
N ARG A 274 9.47 -0.57 13.71
CA ARG A 274 8.62 -1.76 13.78
C ARG A 274 8.49 -2.20 15.22
N CYS A 275 7.28 -2.16 15.76
CA CYS A 275 6.94 -2.52 17.13
C CYS A 275 6.51 -3.98 17.25
N LEU A 276 5.75 -4.49 16.28
CA LEU A 276 5.26 -5.88 16.24
C LEU A 276 5.30 -6.40 14.80
N LYS A 277 5.49 -7.69 14.65
CA LYS A 277 5.33 -8.41 13.37
C LYS A 277 3.92 -8.98 13.28
N ALA A 278 3.43 -9.17 12.06
CA ALA A 278 2.22 -9.94 11.83
C ALA A 278 2.38 -11.37 12.38
N GLY A 279 1.40 -11.84 13.16
CA GLY A 279 1.43 -13.14 13.81
C GLY A 279 2.37 -13.24 15.03
N GLU A 280 2.96 -12.12 15.49
CA GLU A 280 3.84 -12.14 16.67
C GLU A 280 3.07 -12.50 17.93
N VAL A 281 3.57 -13.50 18.65
CA VAL A 281 3.01 -13.92 19.94
C VAL A 281 3.45 -12.94 21.02
N VAL A 282 2.48 -12.23 21.58
CA VAL A 282 2.70 -11.22 22.64
C VAL A 282 2.50 -11.85 24.01
N VAL A 283 1.44 -12.65 24.18
CA VAL A 283 1.18 -13.42 25.41
C VAL A 283 1.25 -14.89 25.04
N PRO A 284 2.29 -15.61 25.47
CA PRO A 284 2.50 -16.98 25.07
C PRO A 284 1.51 -17.97 25.69
N GLU A 285 0.92 -17.61 26.83
CA GLU A 285 -0.01 -18.47 27.54
C GLU A 285 -1.00 -17.63 28.35
N LEU A 286 -2.29 -17.68 28.00
CA LEU A 286 -3.39 -17.05 28.72
C LEU A 286 -4.42 -18.13 29.05
N SER A 287 -4.71 -18.29 30.36
CA SER A 287 -5.62 -19.32 30.85
C SER A 287 -7.06 -19.15 30.34
N VAL A 288 -7.68 -20.28 29.98
CA VAL A 288 -9.07 -20.35 29.53
C VAL A 288 -9.86 -21.21 30.52
N GLN A 289 -10.89 -20.62 31.11
CA GLN A 289 -11.84 -21.31 31.98
C GLN A 289 -13.02 -21.82 31.14
N ASP A 290 -13.52 -23.01 31.51
CA ASP A 290 -14.70 -23.65 30.92
C ASP A 290 -14.58 -23.91 29.40
N GLY A 291 -13.35 -24.01 28.87
CA GLY A 291 -13.05 -24.26 27.46
C GLY A 291 -12.55 -25.68 27.18
N THR A 292 -12.69 -26.08 25.91
CA THR A 292 -12.10 -27.34 25.39
C THR A 292 -10.56 -27.30 25.39
N GLU A 293 -10.00 -26.08 25.34
CA GLU A 293 -8.56 -25.82 25.50
C GLU A 293 -8.33 -25.08 26.84
N LYS A 294 -7.21 -25.35 27.48
CA LYS A 294 -6.87 -24.73 28.78
C LYS A 294 -6.18 -23.38 28.65
N THR A 295 -5.55 -23.14 27.52
CA THR A 295 -4.79 -21.92 27.25
C THR A 295 -4.88 -21.53 25.77
N VAL A 296 -4.71 -20.24 25.50
CA VAL A 296 -4.53 -19.67 24.17
C VAL A 296 -3.35 -18.72 24.19
N GLN A 297 -2.80 -18.42 23.01
CA GLN A 297 -1.83 -17.33 22.82
C GLN A 297 -2.56 -16.05 22.38
N LEU A 298 -2.05 -14.89 22.78
CA LEU A 298 -2.49 -13.64 22.17
C LEU A 298 -1.45 -13.15 21.17
N ILE A 299 -1.91 -12.87 19.95
CA ILE A 299 -1.09 -12.47 18.82
C ILE A 299 -1.50 -11.08 18.28
N ALA A 300 -0.53 -10.38 17.71
CA ALA A 300 -0.80 -9.24 16.83
C ALA A 300 -1.10 -9.77 15.42
N ARG A 301 -2.24 -9.40 14.82
CA ARG A 301 -2.63 -9.90 13.48
C ARG A 301 -1.84 -9.26 12.36
N GLU A 302 -1.47 -8.00 12.53
CA GLU A 302 -0.80 -7.20 11.52
C GLU A 302 0.56 -6.71 12.01
N GLU A 303 1.44 -6.38 11.06
CA GLU A 303 2.66 -5.66 11.38
C GLU A 303 2.32 -4.26 11.86
N VAL A 304 2.89 -3.85 12.99
CA VAL A 304 2.70 -2.53 13.57
C VAL A 304 3.99 -1.72 13.47
N ARG A 305 3.92 -0.59 12.80
CA ARG A 305 4.98 0.39 12.75
C ARG A 305 4.51 1.72 13.33
N LEU A 306 5.35 2.36 14.11
CA LEU A 306 5.14 3.69 14.64
C LEU A 306 6.16 4.65 14.02
N LEU A 307 5.66 5.76 13.51
CA LEU A 307 6.49 6.86 13.09
C LEU A 307 6.83 7.72 14.32
N LEU A 308 8.10 7.82 14.63
CA LEU A 308 8.59 8.55 15.81
C LEU A 308 9.54 9.67 15.38
N PRO A 309 9.53 10.83 16.04
CA PRO A 309 10.65 11.76 15.97
C PRO A 309 11.93 11.03 16.41
N LYS A 310 13.04 11.22 15.70
CA LYS A 310 14.33 10.60 16.08
C LYS A 310 14.78 10.93 17.49
N SER A 311 14.42 12.12 17.98
CA SER A 311 14.69 12.54 19.37
C SER A 311 13.94 11.69 20.40
N ALA A 312 12.77 11.13 20.05
CA ALA A 312 11.91 10.37 20.95
C ALA A 312 12.00 8.85 20.74
N GLU A 313 12.82 8.36 19.83
CA GLU A 313 12.91 6.92 19.50
C GLU A 313 13.24 6.02 20.70
N ARG A 314 14.03 6.54 21.66
CA ARG A 314 14.49 5.81 22.85
C ARG A 314 13.49 5.83 24.00
N ASP A 315 12.51 6.71 23.96
CA ASP A 315 11.60 6.98 25.08
C ASP A 315 10.24 6.29 24.94
N LEU A 316 10.11 5.42 23.94
CA LEU A 316 8.90 4.65 23.69
C LEU A 316 8.65 3.65 24.84
N ARG A 317 7.53 3.82 25.54
CA ARG A 317 7.04 2.92 26.58
C ARG A 317 5.96 2.01 26.03
N GLN A 318 5.95 0.76 26.51
CA GLN A 318 4.95 -0.23 26.12
C GLN A 318 4.26 -0.76 27.37
N THR A 319 2.92 -0.77 27.36
CA THR A 319 2.09 -1.35 28.42
C THR A 319 1.19 -2.40 27.80
N LEU A 320 1.17 -3.60 28.39
CA LEU A 320 0.30 -4.70 28.01
C LEU A 320 -0.92 -4.70 28.91
N GLU A 321 -2.11 -4.67 28.31
CA GLU A 321 -3.39 -4.75 29.00
C GLU A 321 -4.14 -6.02 28.54
N THR A 322 -4.25 -7.00 29.44
CA THR A 322 -4.95 -8.27 29.21
C THR A 322 -5.72 -8.67 30.45
N PRO A 323 -6.84 -9.41 30.32
CA PRO A 323 -7.46 -10.03 31.48
C PRO A 323 -6.54 -11.10 32.08
N ASP A 324 -6.69 -11.38 33.35
CA ASP A 324 -5.93 -12.45 34.04
C ASP A 324 -6.27 -13.85 33.52
N ARG A 325 -7.49 -14.01 32.99
CA ARG A 325 -8.03 -15.25 32.41
C ARG A 325 -9.17 -14.96 31.46
N LEU A 326 -9.40 -15.84 30.50
CA LEU A 326 -10.55 -15.84 29.60
C LEU A 326 -11.59 -16.87 30.03
N ILE A 327 -12.83 -16.68 29.60
CA ILE A 327 -13.93 -17.65 29.79
C ILE A 327 -14.42 -18.05 28.40
N ALA A 328 -14.48 -19.37 28.14
CA ALA A 328 -14.99 -19.89 26.88
C ALA A 328 -16.52 -19.67 26.74
N PRO A 329 -17.08 -19.54 25.51
CA PRO A 329 -16.37 -19.69 24.25
C PRO A 329 -15.54 -18.45 23.90
N ILE A 330 -14.41 -18.66 23.21
CA ILE A 330 -13.52 -17.61 22.71
C ILE A 330 -13.66 -17.56 21.20
N ASP A 331 -13.97 -16.36 20.71
CA ASP A 331 -13.95 -16.04 19.29
C ASP A 331 -12.62 -15.32 18.96
N ASP A 332 -11.81 -15.94 18.11
CA ASP A 332 -10.52 -15.38 17.71
C ASP A 332 -10.65 -14.10 16.88
N SER A 333 -11.86 -13.77 16.34
CA SER A 333 -12.11 -12.51 15.64
C SER A 333 -12.25 -11.32 16.60
N VAL A 334 -12.42 -11.54 17.89
CA VAL A 334 -12.63 -10.49 18.91
C VAL A 334 -11.31 -10.17 19.60
N ALA A 335 -11.04 -8.86 19.79
CA ALA A 335 -9.88 -8.42 20.57
C ALA A 335 -10.04 -8.79 22.05
N LEU A 336 -9.05 -9.46 22.62
CA LEU A 336 -9.05 -9.97 23.98
C LEU A 336 -8.06 -9.26 24.92
N GLY A 337 -7.22 -8.41 24.35
CA GLY A 337 -6.26 -7.56 25.04
C GLY A 337 -5.75 -6.48 24.11
N ARG A 338 -4.85 -5.66 24.61
CA ARG A 338 -4.18 -4.63 23.78
C ARG A 338 -2.78 -4.32 24.31
N ILE A 339 -1.93 -3.83 23.41
CA ILE A 339 -0.69 -3.15 23.75
C ILE A 339 -0.90 -1.65 23.54
N VAL A 340 -0.52 -0.87 24.53
CA VAL A 340 -0.53 0.59 24.47
C VAL A 340 0.91 1.09 24.38
N TYR A 341 1.22 1.84 23.32
CA TYR A 341 2.48 2.52 23.14
C TYR A 341 2.34 3.99 23.54
N GLN A 342 3.26 4.49 24.37
CA GLN A 342 3.27 5.85 24.87
C GLN A 342 4.66 6.49 24.71
N ASP A 343 4.67 7.83 24.59
CA ASP A 343 5.90 8.63 24.68
C ASP A 343 6.38 8.80 26.13
N ALA A 344 7.45 9.58 26.32
CA ALA A 344 8.01 9.88 27.64
C ALA A 344 7.04 10.65 28.53
N GLU A 345 6.20 11.46 27.93
CA GLU A 345 5.18 12.30 28.58
C GLU A 345 3.90 11.51 28.92
N GLY A 346 3.80 10.26 28.49
CA GLY A 346 2.63 9.39 28.69
C GLY A 346 1.53 9.59 27.66
N THR A 347 1.79 10.31 26.57
CA THR A 347 0.82 10.45 25.46
C THR A 347 0.70 9.11 24.73
N VAL A 348 -0.53 8.63 24.53
CA VAL A 348 -0.78 7.41 23.77
C VAL A 348 -0.49 7.65 22.29
N LEU A 349 0.47 6.90 21.75
CA LEU A 349 0.86 6.94 20.34
C LEU A 349 0.09 5.89 19.52
N ALA A 350 -0.18 4.72 20.09
CA ALA A 350 -0.99 3.69 19.47
C ALA A 350 -1.55 2.71 20.50
N GLU A 351 -2.70 2.15 20.18
CA GLU A 351 -3.32 1.01 20.87
C GLU A 351 -3.51 -0.12 19.89
N ILE A 352 -2.88 -1.25 20.14
CA ILE A 352 -2.84 -2.39 19.23
C ILE A 352 -3.65 -3.52 19.81
N PRO A 353 -4.78 -3.93 19.20
CA PRO A 353 -5.58 -5.02 19.68
C PRO A 353 -4.85 -6.36 19.53
N LEU A 354 -5.01 -7.22 20.52
CA LEU A 354 -4.49 -8.58 20.54
C LEU A 354 -5.64 -9.58 20.46
N TYR A 355 -5.44 -10.62 19.67
CA TYR A 355 -6.42 -11.65 19.38
C TYR A 355 -5.93 -13.02 19.81
N ALA A 356 -6.86 -13.94 20.09
CA ALA A 356 -6.46 -15.32 20.28
C ALA A 356 -5.88 -15.90 18.97
N ASP A 357 -4.92 -16.79 19.10
CA ASP A 357 -4.33 -17.56 17.99
C ASP A 357 -5.33 -18.54 17.37
N ARG A 358 -6.40 -18.87 18.10
CA ARG A 358 -7.49 -19.77 17.70
C ARG A 358 -8.76 -19.53 18.52
N SER A 359 -9.89 -19.90 17.96
CA SER A 359 -11.16 -19.97 18.68
C SER A 359 -11.18 -21.18 19.65
N VAL A 360 -11.88 -21.05 20.79
CA VAL A 360 -12.04 -22.13 21.78
C VAL A 360 -13.51 -22.29 22.10
N GLU A 361 -14.04 -23.49 21.95
CA GLU A 361 -15.41 -23.83 22.31
C GLU A 361 -15.57 -23.99 23.83
N ALA A 362 -16.77 -23.70 24.33
CA ALA A 362 -17.09 -23.97 25.73
C ALA A 362 -17.15 -25.49 25.95
N PHE A 363 -16.62 -25.94 27.09
CA PHE A 363 -16.64 -27.35 27.50
C PHE A 363 -18.08 -27.80 27.79
N GLY A 364 -18.61 -28.67 26.96
CA GLY A 364 -19.99 -29.10 27.00
C GLY A 364 -20.20 -30.50 27.62
N TRP A 365 -21.44 -30.88 27.85
CA TRP A 365 -21.79 -32.18 28.36
C TRP A 365 -21.29 -33.35 27.47
N ARG A 366 -21.17 -33.15 26.18
CA ARG A 366 -20.63 -34.13 25.23
C ARG A 366 -19.14 -34.43 25.50
N ASP A 367 -18.38 -33.40 25.86
CA ASP A 367 -16.95 -33.50 26.16
C ASP A 367 -16.75 -34.27 27.47
N VAL A 368 -17.64 -34.06 28.45
CA VAL A 368 -17.67 -34.86 29.72
C VAL A 368 -17.91 -36.33 29.40
N PHE A 369 -18.89 -36.65 28.56
CA PHE A 369 -19.20 -38.02 28.15
C PHE A 369 -18.03 -38.67 27.40
N SER A 370 -17.41 -37.95 26.49
CA SER A 370 -16.24 -38.43 25.74
C SER A 370 -15.04 -38.69 26.65
N ALA A 371 -14.77 -37.80 27.61
CA ALA A 371 -13.70 -37.95 28.59
C ALA A 371 -13.95 -39.15 29.51
N ILE A 372 -15.17 -39.37 30.00
CA ILE A 372 -15.54 -40.54 30.80
C ILE A 372 -15.40 -41.84 30.01
N ALA A 373 -15.89 -41.85 28.74
CA ALA A 373 -15.76 -43.01 27.87
C ALA A 373 -14.28 -43.36 27.57
N ALA A 374 -13.45 -42.35 27.32
CA ALA A 374 -12.00 -42.56 27.13
C ALA A 374 -11.29 -43.09 28.38
N ALA A 375 -11.64 -42.59 29.56
CA ALA A 375 -11.09 -43.09 30.83
C ALA A 375 -11.51 -44.52 31.10
N PHE A 376 -12.72 -44.93 30.78
CA PHE A 376 -13.20 -46.32 30.88
C PHE A 376 -12.47 -47.27 29.93
N LEU A 377 -12.17 -46.82 28.70
CA LEU A 377 -11.45 -47.63 27.70
C LEU A 377 -9.95 -47.73 27.96
N ALA A 378 -9.36 -46.78 28.69
CA ALA A 378 -7.93 -46.77 29.02
C ALA A 378 -7.60 -47.49 30.35
N GLY A 379 -8.60 -47.85 31.15
CA GLY A 379 -8.47 -48.52 32.46
C GLY A 379 -8.86 -50.02 32.48
N GLY A 380 -9.07 -50.60 31.27
CA GLY A 380 -9.41 -52.03 31.09
C GLY A 380 -8.20 -52.87 30.69
#